data_6586edccd76e7aa5371a4f2ee1c7bef1
#
_entry.id   6586edccd76e7aa5371a4f2ee1c7bef1
#
_cell.length_a   1.000
_cell.length_b   1.000
_cell.length_c   1.000
_cell.angle_alpha   90.00
_cell.angle_beta   90.00
_cell.angle_gamma   90.00
#
_symmetry.space_group_name_H-M   'P 1'
#
loop_
_entity.id
_entity.type
_entity.pdbx_description
1 polymer ?
#
loop_
_entity_poly.entity_id
_entity_poly.type
_entity_poly.pdbx_seq_one_letter_code
_entity_poly.pdbx_strand_id
1 'polypeptide(L)'
;MRVVVVGGGAAGIGAAGGAKGAAPDAEVVLYTEYEDVGYSPCGIPFVHGKEIDKFEDLILQDKKFYEDAGFDIRYTTKVESVDTAAQQVEVAGEGTAPYDRLVLATGWNYEDPGVPGSDLAGLHYVKNIRRAMEFDKVLDEAKVAVVVDASPIGIEMATAFAHRGLETHFVDSGGWPLADMADPEIMEPVEVSLRELGVNLHMQTSVQRFVGDDRVRAVATSKGELAADVVVVATHKTPNTELATAAGIKTGSTGGIIVDDGMATSDGSVWAAGDCVEIPHGLTKVPISGLSGSHAYSQGKVAGVNAGGGERAYQAVQVPWGMVAGTWTIGGVSFGETLATALGIPHVVGMADGISRARYYPGWSQIRVKLLVDPETRTLVGGQMAGLEGIKERADFLAMAMRARIPIDDIAWMENVYSPPIGALNEPMALAAQNALGKL
;
A
#
# COMPACT_ATOMS: atom_id res chain seq x y z
N MET A 1 -10.72 32.46 -0.68
CA MET A 1 -9.49 31.64 -0.55
C MET A 1 -9.55 30.58 -1.62
N ARG A 2 -8.47 30.40 -2.35
CA ARG A 2 -8.31 29.40 -3.40
C ARG A 2 -7.34 28.32 -2.95
N VAL A 3 -7.81 27.09 -2.86
CA VAL A 3 -7.01 25.90 -2.52
C VAL A 3 -6.80 25.08 -3.79
N VAL A 4 -5.55 24.93 -4.19
CA VAL A 4 -5.17 24.08 -5.33
C VAL A 4 -4.68 22.73 -4.80
N VAL A 5 -5.16 21.64 -5.40
CA VAL A 5 -4.73 20.26 -5.10
C VAL A 5 -4.13 19.64 -6.36
N VAL A 6 -2.94 19.06 -6.27
CA VAL A 6 -2.26 18.43 -7.41
C VAL A 6 -2.23 16.92 -7.19
N GLY A 7 -3.01 16.19 -8.00
CA GLY A 7 -3.16 14.75 -7.96
C GLY A 7 -4.55 14.28 -7.56
N GLY A 8 -5.14 13.35 -8.33
CA GLY A 8 -6.51 12.86 -8.20
C GLY A 8 -6.66 11.51 -7.47
N GLY A 9 -5.62 11.02 -6.80
CA GLY A 9 -5.64 9.80 -6.00
C GLY A 9 -6.32 9.98 -4.64
N ALA A 10 -6.23 8.96 -3.77
CA ALA A 10 -6.87 8.95 -2.45
C ALA A 10 -6.49 10.18 -1.60
N ALA A 11 -5.21 10.58 -1.60
CA ALA A 11 -4.76 11.75 -0.87
C ALA A 11 -5.35 13.05 -1.41
N GLY A 12 -5.39 13.22 -2.75
CA GLY A 12 -5.91 14.44 -3.37
C GLY A 12 -7.42 14.61 -3.15
N ILE A 13 -8.19 13.54 -3.32
CA ILE A 13 -9.64 13.56 -3.02
C ILE A 13 -9.87 13.82 -1.51
N GLY A 14 -9.09 13.18 -0.65
CA GLY A 14 -9.12 13.46 0.80
C GLY A 14 -8.80 14.92 1.12
N ALA A 15 -7.81 15.51 0.44
CA ALA A 15 -7.43 16.92 0.62
C ALA A 15 -8.51 17.89 0.14
N ALA A 16 -9.08 17.65 -1.05
CA ALA A 16 -10.18 18.47 -1.57
C ALA A 16 -11.39 18.45 -0.61
N GLY A 17 -11.78 17.24 -0.14
CA GLY A 17 -12.85 17.10 0.84
C GLY A 17 -12.55 17.76 2.19
N GLY A 18 -11.32 17.61 2.68
CA GLY A 18 -10.86 18.25 3.92
C GLY A 18 -10.89 19.77 3.85
N ALA A 19 -10.38 20.34 2.74
CA ALA A 19 -10.36 21.78 2.50
C ALA A 19 -11.79 22.35 2.42
N LYS A 20 -12.67 21.69 1.64
CA LYS A 20 -14.07 22.12 1.49
C LYS A 20 -14.83 22.02 2.80
N GLY A 21 -14.57 20.99 3.61
CA GLY A 21 -15.18 20.82 4.94
C GLY A 21 -14.72 21.88 5.95
N ALA A 22 -13.45 22.32 5.92
CA ALA A 22 -12.92 23.35 6.80
C ALA A 22 -13.32 24.77 6.33
N ALA A 23 -13.38 24.99 5.02
CA ALA A 23 -13.70 26.28 4.41
C ALA A 23 -14.74 26.07 3.29
N PRO A 24 -16.05 26.01 3.61
CA PRO A 24 -17.10 25.75 2.62
C PRO A 24 -17.14 26.75 1.45
N ASP A 25 -16.78 28.00 1.70
CA ASP A 25 -16.74 29.08 0.69
C ASP A 25 -15.43 29.11 -0.11
N ALA A 26 -14.48 28.25 0.19
CA ALA A 26 -13.23 28.19 -0.58
C ALA A 26 -13.47 27.64 -1.98
N GLU A 27 -12.80 28.24 -2.96
CA GLU A 27 -12.63 27.65 -4.30
C GLU A 27 -11.60 26.52 -4.18
N VAL A 28 -12.03 25.27 -4.40
CA VAL A 28 -11.17 24.08 -4.37
C VAL A 28 -11.01 23.59 -5.79
N VAL A 29 -9.79 23.67 -6.33
CA VAL A 29 -9.44 23.23 -7.69
C VAL A 29 -8.48 22.05 -7.58
N LEU A 30 -8.83 20.92 -8.20
CA LEU A 30 -7.98 19.73 -8.24
C LEU A 30 -7.51 19.49 -9.68
N TYR A 31 -6.20 19.45 -9.88
CA TYR A 31 -5.58 19.12 -11.16
C TYR A 31 -5.14 17.65 -11.17
N THR A 32 -5.46 16.93 -12.23
CA THR A 32 -4.99 15.57 -12.46
C THR A 32 -4.64 15.35 -13.93
N GLU A 33 -3.53 14.68 -14.18
CA GLU A 33 -3.11 14.28 -15.54
C GLU A 33 -3.92 13.11 -16.10
N TYR A 34 -4.80 12.49 -15.29
CA TYR A 34 -5.58 11.31 -15.65
C TYR A 34 -7.05 11.66 -15.93
N GLU A 35 -7.73 10.76 -16.65
CA GLU A 35 -9.15 10.86 -16.98
C GLU A 35 -10.07 10.52 -15.80
N ASP A 36 -9.53 9.85 -14.78
CA ASP A 36 -10.29 9.36 -13.63
C ASP A 36 -9.65 9.81 -12.31
N VAL A 37 -10.50 10.09 -11.33
CA VAL A 37 -10.11 10.40 -9.95
C VAL A 37 -10.85 9.48 -8.98
N GLY A 38 -10.34 9.35 -7.76
CA GLY A 38 -11.03 8.64 -6.70
C GLY A 38 -11.32 7.17 -7.00
N TYR A 39 -10.53 6.50 -7.81
CA TYR A 39 -10.61 5.06 -8.02
C TYR A 39 -9.64 4.32 -7.09
N SER A 40 -9.91 3.02 -6.89
CA SER A 40 -9.05 2.14 -6.09
C SER A 40 -8.11 1.33 -6.98
N PRO A 41 -6.82 1.68 -7.10
CA PRO A 41 -5.86 0.87 -7.87
C PRO A 41 -5.62 -0.50 -7.25
N CYS A 42 -5.86 -0.66 -5.93
CA CYS A 42 -5.74 -1.96 -5.25
C CYS A 42 -6.77 -2.99 -5.71
N GLY A 43 -7.85 -2.56 -6.38
CA GLY A 43 -8.85 -3.45 -6.98
C GLY A 43 -8.45 -4.03 -8.34
N ILE A 44 -7.44 -3.46 -8.99
CA ILE A 44 -7.03 -3.86 -10.36
C ILE A 44 -6.69 -5.36 -10.46
N PRO A 45 -5.87 -5.95 -9.56
CA PRO A 45 -5.58 -7.38 -9.60
C PRO A 45 -6.84 -8.25 -9.53
N PHE A 46 -7.82 -7.87 -8.72
CA PHE A 46 -9.07 -8.63 -8.55
C PHE A 46 -9.99 -8.55 -9.78
N VAL A 47 -9.94 -7.46 -10.55
CA VAL A 47 -10.61 -7.41 -11.86
C VAL A 47 -9.89 -8.31 -12.86
N HIS A 48 -8.55 -8.26 -12.92
CA HIS A 48 -7.77 -9.17 -13.74
C HIS A 48 -8.00 -10.63 -13.36
N GLY A 49 -8.18 -10.95 -12.08
CA GLY A 49 -8.51 -12.28 -11.57
C GLY A 49 -9.97 -12.70 -11.78
N LYS A 50 -10.83 -11.84 -12.34
CA LYS A 50 -12.27 -12.05 -12.54
C LYS A 50 -13.07 -12.22 -11.23
N GLU A 51 -12.57 -11.71 -10.12
CA GLU A 51 -13.28 -11.63 -8.83
C GLU A 51 -14.18 -10.39 -8.77
N ILE A 52 -13.78 -9.31 -9.43
CA ILE A 52 -14.59 -8.11 -9.69
C ILE A 52 -14.91 -8.09 -11.18
N ASP A 53 -16.16 -7.83 -11.53
CA ASP A 53 -16.65 -7.99 -12.90
C ASP A 53 -16.00 -7.02 -13.89
N LYS A 54 -15.80 -5.75 -13.50
CA LYS A 54 -15.31 -4.71 -14.41
C LYS A 54 -14.53 -3.61 -13.70
N PHE A 55 -13.64 -2.94 -14.42
CA PHE A 55 -12.80 -1.86 -13.90
C PHE A 55 -13.60 -0.63 -13.47
N GLU A 56 -14.73 -0.34 -14.10
CA GLU A 56 -15.59 0.79 -13.73
C GLU A 56 -16.10 0.69 -12.29
N ASP A 57 -16.22 -0.53 -11.73
CA ASP A 57 -16.62 -0.75 -10.35
C ASP A 57 -15.54 -0.30 -9.33
N LEU A 58 -14.31 -0.06 -9.79
CA LEU A 58 -13.25 0.51 -8.98
C LEU A 58 -13.34 2.03 -8.83
N ILE A 59 -14.16 2.71 -9.63
CA ILE A 59 -14.39 4.15 -9.56
C ILE A 59 -15.43 4.40 -8.49
N LEU A 60 -15.00 4.98 -7.35
CA LEU A 60 -15.82 5.07 -6.15
C LEU A 60 -16.97 6.08 -6.28
N GLN A 61 -16.76 7.15 -7.06
CA GLN A 61 -17.75 8.20 -7.29
C GLN A 61 -17.64 8.72 -8.72
N ASP A 62 -18.75 9.12 -9.31
CA ASP A 62 -18.79 9.73 -10.63
C ASP A 62 -18.40 11.22 -10.63
N LYS A 63 -18.21 11.79 -11.81
CA LYS A 63 -17.86 13.22 -11.97
C LYS A 63 -18.92 14.12 -11.37
N LYS A 64 -20.20 13.77 -11.52
CA LYS A 64 -21.30 14.55 -11.00
C LYS A 64 -21.29 14.65 -9.48
N PHE A 65 -20.92 13.58 -8.77
CA PHE A 65 -20.77 13.61 -7.31
C PHE A 65 -19.78 14.69 -6.86
N TYR A 66 -18.63 14.79 -7.55
CA TYR A 66 -17.60 15.79 -7.22
C TYR A 66 -18.05 17.20 -7.57
N GLU A 67 -18.75 17.40 -8.69
CA GLU A 67 -19.34 18.68 -9.10
C GLU A 67 -20.38 19.14 -8.08
N ASP A 68 -21.31 18.27 -7.67
CA ASP A 68 -22.33 18.55 -6.65
C ASP A 68 -21.71 18.85 -5.28
N ALA A 69 -20.56 18.24 -4.96
CA ALA A 69 -19.76 18.54 -3.76
C ALA A 69 -18.97 19.85 -3.86
N GLY A 70 -19.04 20.55 -4.99
CA GLY A 70 -18.41 21.85 -5.21
C GLY A 70 -16.89 21.78 -5.44
N PHE A 71 -16.40 20.68 -6.03
CA PHE A 71 -15.02 20.56 -6.47
C PHE A 71 -14.90 20.94 -7.95
N ASP A 72 -13.92 21.78 -8.29
CA ASP A 72 -13.50 22.03 -9.67
C ASP A 72 -12.38 21.07 -10.01
N ILE A 73 -12.69 19.92 -10.65
CA ILE A 73 -11.71 18.93 -11.03
C ILE A 73 -11.32 19.11 -12.50
N ARG A 74 -10.03 19.40 -12.72
CA ARG A 74 -9.41 19.55 -14.04
C ARG A 74 -8.77 18.23 -14.45
N TYR A 75 -9.52 17.41 -15.18
CA TYR A 75 -9.09 16.12 -15.70
C TYR A 75 -8.12 16.30 -16.86
N THR A 76 -7.23 15.33 -17.09
CA THR A 76 -6.23 15.33 -18.18
C THR A 76 -5.39 16.60 -18.24
N THR A 77 -5.23 17.24 -17.09
CA THR A 77 -4.57 18.55 -16.94
C THR A 77 -3.38 18.40 -15.99
N LYS A 78 -2.16 18.49 -16.53
CA LYS A 78 -0.93 18.33 -15.77
C LYS A 78 -0.45 19.67 -15.21
N VAL A 79 -0.07 19.68 -13.95
CA VAL A 79 0.73 20.76 -13.37
C VAL A 79 2.20 20.48 -13.68
N GLU A 80 2.90 21.42 -14.30
CA GLU A 80 4.27 21.26 -14.79
C GLU A 80 5.31 21.84 -13.82
N SER A 81 4.95 22.92 -13.10
CA SER A 81 5.82 23.53 -12.10
C SER A 81 5.03 24.26 -11.02
N VAL A 82 5.71 24.57 -9.92
CA VAL A 82 5.18 25.33 -8.77
C VAL A 82 6.14 26.47 -8.49
N ASP A 83 5.61 27.70 -8.47
CA ASP A 83 6.32 28.90 -7.99
C ASP A 83 5.74 29.28 -6.62
N THR A 84 6.45 28.93 -5.55
CA THR A 84 6.00 29.21 -4.18
C THR A 84 6.11 30.69 -3.81
N ALA A 85 7.04 31.43 -4.44
CA ALA A 85 7.21 32.86 -4.18
C ALA A 85 6.08 33.69 -4.80
N ALA A 86 5.66 33.34 -6.03
CA ALA A 86 4.53 33.96 -6.70
C ALA A 86 3.18 33.34 -6.29
N GLN A 87 3.17 32.22 -5.55
CA GLN A 87 1.99 31.41 -5.21
C GLN A 87 1.18 31.02 -6.46
N GLN A 88 1.83 30.41 -7.44
CA GLN A 88 1.25 30.01 -8.71
C GLN A 88 1.72 28.59 -9.10
N VAL A 89 0.86 27.89 -9.82
CA VAL A 89 1.21 26.67 -10.53
C VAL A 89 1.17 26.91 -12.03
N GLU A 90 2.11 26.35 -12.78
CA GLU A 90 2.07 26.32 -14.24
C GLU A 90 1.28 25.08 -14.67
N VAL A 91 0.26 25.29 -15.47
CA VAL A 91 -0.68 24.27 -15.91
C VAL A 91 -0.55 24.06 -17.40
N ALA A 92 -0.28 22.84 -17.83
CA ALA A 92 -0.09 22.49 -19.23
C ALA A 92 -1.25 22.93 -20.10
N GLY A 93 -0.96 23.79 -21.10
CA GLY A 93 -1.94 24.32 -22.03
C GLY A 93 -2.89 25.40 -21.49
N GLU A 94 -2.84 25.73 -20.21
CA GLU A 94 -3.70 26.74 -19.57
C GLU A 94 -2.89 27.96 -19.07
N GLY A 95 -1.55 27.82 -18.90
CA GLY A 95 -0.69 28.84 -18.31
C GLY A 95 -0.72 28.82 -16.79
N THR A 96 -0.44 29.99 -16.17
CA THR A 96 -0.33 30.09 -14.71
C THR A 96 -1.69 30.15 -14.01
N ALA A 97 -1.85 29.42 -12.91
CA ALA A 97 -3.01 29.48 -12.02
C ALA A 97 -2.57 29.87 -10.60
N PRO A 98 -3.13 30.94 -9.99
CA PRO A 98 -2.77 31.37 -8.64
C PRO A 98 -3.40 30.46 -7.58
N TYR A 99 -2.78 30.39 -6.38
CA TYR A 99 -3.32 29.76 -5.20
C TYR A 99 -3.04 30.58 -3.93
N ASP A 100 -3.94 30.47 -2.95
CA ASP A 100 -3.65 30.91 -1.58
C ASP A 100 -3.00 29.78 -0.79
N ARG A 101 -3.40 28.53 -1.08
CA ARG A 101 -2.91 27.29 -0.45
C ARG A 101 -2.77 26.20 -1.50
N LEU A 102 -1.70 25.40 -1.38
CA LEU A 102 -1.40 24.28 -2.29
C LEU A 102 -1.29 22.98 -1.52
N VAL A 103 -1.86 21.89 -2.05
CA VAL A 103 -1.66 20.53 -1.56
C VAL A 103 -1.05 19.68 -2.66
N LEU A 104 0.15 19.16 -2.43
CA LEU A 104 0.80 18.21 -3.31
C LEU A 104 0.42 16.77 -2.91
N ALA A 105 -0.31 16.08 -3.78
CA ALA A 105 -0.79 14.71 -3.62
C ALA A 105 -0.39 13.85 -4.82
N THR A 106 0.86 14.00 -5.26
CA THR A 106 1.42 13.47 -6.51
C THR A 106 1.65 11.97 -6.51
N GLY A 107 1.61 11.33 -5.33
CA GLY A 107 1.71 9.89 -5.19
C GLY A 107 3.11 9.33 -5.48
N TRP A 108 3.17 8.23 -6.22
CA TRP A 108 4.41 7.47 -6.47
C TRP A 108 4.43 6.90 -7.90
N ASN A 109 5.60 6.49 -8.35
CA ASN A 109 5.78 5.68 -9.56
C ASN A 109 6.56 4.39 -9.25
N TYR A 110 6.49 3.41 -10.16
CA TYR A 110 7.39 2.26 -10.10
C TYR A 110 8.80 2.71 -10.49
N GLU A 111 9.77 2.18 -9.77
CA GLU A 111 11.16 2.29 -10.14
C GLU A 111 11.44 1.42 -11.37
N ASP A 112 12.22 1.95 -12.32
CA ASP A 112 12.73 1.15 -13.43
C ASP A 112 13.60 0.02 -12.84
N PRO A 113 13.36 -1.25 -13.19
CA PRO A 113 14.18 -2.35 -12.72
C PRO A 113 15.67 -2.24 -13.11
N GLY A 114 16.02 -1.29 -13.98
CA GLY A 114 17.42 -0.99 -14.32
C GLY A 114 18.14 -2.10 -15.07
N VAL A 115 17.41 -3.00 -15.72
CA VAL A 115 17.95 -4.11 -16.49
C VAL A 115 17.72 -3.89 -17.98
N PRO A 116 18.60 -4.44 -18.87
CA PRO A 116 18.39 -4.31 -20.31
C PRO A 116 17.02 -4.82 -20.75
N GLY A 117 16.36 -4.07 -21.63
CA GLY A 117 15.03 -4.40 -22.17
C GLY A 117 13.87 -3.92 -21.31
N SER A 118 14.08 -3.08 -20.29
CA SER A 118 13.00 -2.48 -19.49
C SER A 118 12.12 -1.51 -20.29
N ASP A 119 12.53 -1.14 -21.49
CA ASP A 119 11.79 -0.31 -22.46
C ASP A 119 10.94 -1.11 -23.47
N LEU A 120 11.02 -2.44 -23.47
CA LEU A 120 10.26 -3.29 -24.38
C LEU A 120 8.75 -3.19 -24.14
N ALA A 121 7.96 -3.22 -25.21
CA ALA A 121 6.52 -3.38 -25.10
C ALA A 121 6.17 -4.72 -24.40
N GLY A 122 5.04 -4.76 -23.70
CA GLY A 122 4.59 -5.97 -22.99
C GLY A 122 5.07 -6.10 -21.55
N LEU A 123 5.82 -5.10 -21.03
CA LEU A 123 6.03 -4.89 -19.62
C LEU A 123 4.90 -4.03 -19.06
N HIS A 124 4.29 -4.48 -17.98
CA HIS A 124 3.11 -3.83 -17.39
C HIS A 124 3.32 -3.45 -15.94
N TYR A 125 2.85 -2.26 -15.59
CA TYR A 125 2.90 -1.69 -14.24
C TYR A 125 1.47 -1.43 -13.76
N VAL A 126 1.09 -2.06 -12.65
CA VAL A 126 -0.30 -2.07 -12.15
C VAL A 126 -0.57 -0.83 -11.29
N LYS A 127 -1.09 0.24 -11.88
CA LYS A 127 -1.41 1.48 -11.17
C LYS A 127 -2.58 2.25 -11.80
N ASN A 128 -2.53 2.47 -13.09
CA ASN A 128 -3.51 3.28 -13.82
C ASN A 128 -4.63 2.39 -14.35
N ILE A 129 -5.88 2.77 -14.05
CA ILE A 129 -7.07 1.99 -14.40
C ILE A 129 -7.26 1.86 -15.92
N ARG A 130 -6.98 2.91 -16.71
CA ARG A 130 -7.13 2.87 -18.17
C ARG A 130 -6.10 1.94 -18.82
N ARG A 131 -4.86 1.99 -18.36
CA ARG A 131 -3.82 1.05 -18.78
C ARG A 131 -4.14 -0.39 -18.37
N ALA A 132 -4.75 -0.58 -17.19
CA ALA A 132 -5.21 -1.90 -16.75
C ALA A 132 -6.32 -2.45 -17.66
N MET A 133 -7.27 -1.62 -18.10
CA MET A 133 -8.29 -2.02 -19.10
C MET A 133 -7.68 -2.45 -20.44
N GLU A 134 -6.63 -1.75 -20.89
CA GLU A 134 -5.90 -2.14 -22.12
C GLU A 134 -5.13 -3.44 -21.92
N PHE A 135 -4.49 -3.59 -20.76
CA PHE A 135 -3.76 -4.80 -20.42
C PHE A 135 -4.66 -6.02 -20.29
N ASP A 136 -5.87 -5.88 -19.75
CA ASP A 136 -6.83 -6.98 -19.64
C ASP A 136 -7.17 -7.63 -21.00
N LYS A 137 -7.23 -6.83 -22.06
CA LYS A 137 -7.41 -7.33 -23.43
C LYS A 137 -6.24 -8.19 -23.93
N VAL A 138 -5.02 -7.84 -23.51
CA VAL A 138 -3.81 -8.62 -23.82
C VAL A 138 -3.81 -9.94 -23.08
N LEU A 139 -4.30 -9.95 -21.82
CA LEU A 139 -4.39 -11.15 -21.01
C LEU A 139 -5.34 -12.22 -21.58
N ASP A 140 -6.36 -11.83 -22.37
CA ASP A 140 -7.28 -12.78 -22.99
C ASP A 140 -6.59 -13.68 -24.04
N GLU A 141 -5.48 -13.24 -24.63
CA GLU A 141 -4.69 -13.96 -25.63
C GLU A 141 -3.41 -14.60 -25.05
N ALA A 142 -2.98 -14.16 -23.87
CA ALA A 142 -1.75 -14.62 -23.22
C ALA A 142 -1.90 -16.05 -22.67
N LYS A 143 -0.81 -16.80 -22.65
CA LYS A 143 -0.71 -18.15 -22.09
C LYS A 143 0.28 -18.22 -20.96
N VAL A 144 1.37 -17.48 -21.04
CA VAL A 144 2.46 -17.47 -20.07
C VAL A 144 2.65 -16.08 -19.52
N ALA A 145 2.58 -15.94 -18.21
CA ALA A 145 2.79 -14.70 -17.50
C ALA A 145 3.99 -14.81 -16.54
N VAL A 146 4.81 -13.77 -16.52
CA VAL A 146 5.88 -13.63 -15.53
C VAL A 146 5.59 -12.41 -14.65
N VAL A 147 5.61 -12.60 -13.34
CA VAL A 147 5.52 -11.52 -12.35
C VAL A 147 6.87 -11.34 -11.71
N VAL A 148 7.38 -10.12 -11.75
CA VAL A 148 8.67 -9.73 -11.20
C VAL A 148 8.46 -8.92 -9.92
N ASP A 149 9.11 -9.35 -8.85
CA ASP A 149 9.05 -8.82 -7.50
C ASP A 149 7.84 -9.32 -6.67
N ALA A 150 8.16 -9.93 -5.53
CA ALA A 150 7.21 -10.51 -4.58
C ALA A 150 6.65 -9.46 -3.60
N SER A 151 6.32 -8.28 -4.10
CA SER A 151 5.55 -7.25 -3.41
C SER A 151 4.08 -7.68 -3.23
N PRO A 152 3.28 -6.97 -2.43
CA PRO A 152 1.84 -7.22 -2.34
C PRO A 152 1.14 -7.28 -3.70
N ILE A 153 1.41 -6.31 -4.56
CA ILE A 153 0.84 -6.26 -5.92
C ILE A 153 1.30 -7.45 -6.77
N GLY A 154 2.58 -7.85 -6.64
CA GLY A 154 3.12 -9.00 -7.36
C GLY A 154 2.39 -10.30 -6.98
N ILE A 155 2.16 -10.55 -5.70
CA ILE A 155 1.40 -11.73 -5.22
C ILE A 155 -0.04 -11.70 -5.72
N GLU A 156 -0.72 -10.56 -5.61
CA GLU A 156 -2.10 -10.39 -6.09
C GLU A 156 -2.20 -10.64 -7.61
N MET A 157 -1.26 -10.13 -8.39
CA MET A 157 -1.23 -10.36 -9.83
C MET A 157 -0.90 -11.82 -10.19
N ALA A 158 0.04 -12.47 -9.49
CA ALA A 158 0.32 -13.89 -9.71
C ALA A 158 -0.90 -14.76 -9.40
N THR A 159 -1.63 -14.43 -8.33
CA THR A 159 -2.90 -15.09 -7.97
C THR A 159 -3.95 -14.86 -9.07
N ALA A 160 -4.10 -13.63 -9.56
CA ALA A 160 -5.03 -13.26 -10.61
C ALA A 160 -4.75 -14.02 -11.93
N PHE A 161 -3.48 -14.15 -12.31
CA PHE A 161 -3.09 -14.90 -13.50
C PHE A 161 -3.37 -16.41 -13.38
N ALA A 162 -3.11 -16.98 -12.21
CA ALA A 162 -3.45 -18.37 -11.92
C ALA A 162 -4.97 -18.61 -12.01
N HIS A 163 -5.80 -17.70 -11.48
CA HIS A 163 -7.27 -17.77 -11.61
C HIS A 163 -7.74 -17.68 -13.06
N ARG A 164 -7.01 -16.96 -13.92
CA ARG A 164 -7.28 -16.93 -15.37
C ARG A 164 -6.79 -18.18 -16.12
N GLY A 165 -6.07 -19.06 -15.46
CA GLY A 165 -5.51 -20.27 -16.04
C GLY A 165 -4.25 -20.05 -16.88
N LEU A 166 -3.53 -18.93 -16.68
CA LEU A 166 -2.22 -18.71 -17.31
C LEU A 166 -1.15 -19.56 -16.61
N GLU A 167 -0.19 -20.08 -17.37
CA GLU A 167 1.06 -20.56 -16.81
C GLU A 167 1.78 -19.36 -16.17
N THR A 168 1.88 -19.37 -14.84
CA THR A 168 2.34 -18.21 -14.09
C THR A 168 3.68 -18.50 -13.42
N HIS A 169 4.67 -17.65 -13.72
CA HIS A 169 5.97 -17.63 -13.07
C HIS A 169 6.10 -16.38 -12.20
N PHE A 170 6.47 -16.57 -10.94
CA PHE A 170 6.63 -15.52 -9.95
C PHE A 170 8.08 -15.48 -9.50
N VAL A 171 8.80 -14.40 -9.83
CA VAL A 171 10.26 -14.29 -9.70
C VAL A 171 10.63 -13.24 -8.67
N ASP A 172 11.44 -13.64 -7.68
CA ASP A 172 11.94 -12.72 -6.66
C ASP A 172 13.33 -13.08 -6.16
N SER A 173 14.11 -12.08 -5.79
CA SER A 173 15.45 -12.24 -5.22
C SER A 173 15.44 -12.66 -3.75
N GLY A 174 14.35 -12.44 -3.03
CA GLY A 174 14.15 -12.83 -1.63
C GLY A 174 14.05 -14.34 -1.44
N GLY A 175 14.18 -14.76 -0.19
CA GLY A 175 14.10 -16.18 0.20
C GLY A 175 12.68 -16.76 0.15
N TRP A 176 11.68 -15.92 0.31
CA TRP A 176 10.24 -16.22 0.28
C TRP A 176 9.47 -14.98 -0.17
N PRO A 177 8.20 -15.10 -0.60
CA PRO A 177 7.39 -13.94 -0.98
C PRO A 177 7.23 -12.96 0.19
N LEU A 178 7.27 -11.64 -0.09
CA LEU A 178 7.21 -10.58 0.94
C LEU A 178 8.32 -10.64 2.00
N ALA A 179 9.51 -11.13 1.67
CA ALA A 179 10.62 -11.27 2.63
C ALA A 179 10.98 -9.97 3.36
N ASP A 180 10.72 -8.82 2.75
CA ASP A 180 10.93 -7.49 3.36
C ASP A 180 9.80 -7.06 4.31
N MET A 181 8.67 -7.77 4.33
CA MET A 181 7.49 -7.40 5.13
C MET A 181 7.05 -8.47 6.11
N ALA A 182 7.06 -9.74 5.69
CA ALA A 182 6.48 -10.85 6.44
C ALA A 182 7.51 -11.95 6.70
N ASP A 183 7.45 -12.55 7.88
CA ASP A 183 8.34 -13.61 8.29
C ASP A 183 8.00 -14.94 7.60
N PRO A 184 8.98 -15.86 7.44
CA PRO A 184 8.77 -17.11 6.70
C PRO A 184 7.67 -17.99 7.28
N GLU A 185 7.49 -18.03 8.60
CA GLU A 185 6.46 -18.83 9.25
C GLU A 185 5.04 -18.35 8.93
N ILE A 186 4.89 -17.04 8.65
CA ILE A 186 3.64 -16.43 8.23
C ILE A 186 3.38 -16.71 6.75
N MET A 187 4.44 -16.75 5.93
CA MET A 187 4.35 -16.95 4.49
C MET A 187 4.30 -18.42 4.05
N GLU A 188 4.70 -19.36 4.92
CA GLU A 188 4.67 -20.80 4.62
C GLU A 188 3.31 -21.28 4.03
N PRO A 189 2.15 -21.03 4.67
CA PRO A 189 0.86 -21.45 4.12
C PRO A 189 0.50 -20.72 2.81
N VAL A 190 0.98 -19.51 2.62
CA VAL A 190 0.79 -18.74 1.37
C VAL A 190 1.57 -19.37 0.23
N GLU A 191 2.83 -19.74 0.44
CA GLU A 191 3.63 -20.40 -0.59
C GLU A 191 2.99 -21.73 -1.04
N VAL A 192 2.49 -22.51 -0.09
CA VAL A 192 1.76 -23.75 -0.39
C VAL A 192 0.55 -23.44 -1.25
N SER A 193 -0.26 -22.48 -0.85
CA SER A 193 -1.46 -22.04 -1.58
C SER A 193 -1.15 -21.57 -2.99
N LEU A 194 -0.11 -20.73 -3.18
CA LEU A 194 0.29 -20.25 -4.51
C LEU A 194 0.71 -21.41 -5.42
N ARG A 195 1.46 -22.39 -4.90
CA ARG A 195 1.84 -23.60 -5.65
C ARG A 195 0.62 -24.46 -6.00
N GLU A 196 -0.34 -24.62 -5.09
CA GLU A 196 -1.60 -25.34 -5.32
C GLU A 196 -2.47 -24.65 -6.38
N LEU A 197 -2.42 -23.34 -6.49
CA LEU A 197 -3.03 -22.57 -7.56
C LEU A 197 -2.29 -22.68 -8.91
N GLY A 198 -1.13 -23.33 -8.94
CA GLY A 198 -0.33 -23.52 -10.16
C GLY A 198 0.71 -22.42 -10.41
N VAL A 199 0.99 -21.55 -9.43
CA VAL A 199 2.04 -20.53 -9.53
C VAL A 199 3.42 -21.17 -9.35
N ASN A 200 4.31 -20.99 -10.33
CA ASN A 200 5.70 -21.42 -10.28
C ASN A 200 6.54 -20.38 -9.54
N LEU A 201 6.88 -20.62 -8.28
CA LEU A 201 7.68 -19.72 -7.45
C LEU A 201 9.18 -19.87 -7.73
N HIS A 202 9.82 -18.79 -8.17
CA HIS A 202 11.26 -18.69 -8.41
C HIS A 202 11.90 -17.73 -7.40
N MET A 203 12.00 -18.16 -6.15
CA MET A 203 12.64 -17.41 -5.08
C MET A 203 14.17 -17.47 -5.19
N GLN A 204 14.87 -16.50 -4.58
CA GLN A 204 16.32 -16.32 -4.68
C GLN A 204 16.77 -16.25 -6.15
N THR A 205 16.00 -15.55 -6.97
CA THR A 205 16.19 -15.49 -8.41
C THR A 205 16.06 -14.02 -8.85
N SER A 206 17.16 -13.45 -9.35
CA SER A 206 17.17 -12.08 -9.86
C SER A 206 16.89 -12.02 -11.35
N VAL A 207 16.12 -11.03 -11.79
CA VAL A 207 15.98 -10.69 -13.21
C VAL A 207 17.27 -10.04 -13.69
N GLN A 208 17.77 -10.46 -14.84
CA GLN A 208 19.00 -9.95 -15.46
C GLN A 208 18.71 -9.09 -16.69
N ARG A 209 17.67 -9.44 -17.44
CA ARG A 209 17.19 -8.67 -18.59
C ARG A 209 15.81 -9.16 -19.05
N PHE A 210 15.09 -8.30 -19.72
CA PHE A 210 13.93 -8.68 -20.53
C PHE A 210 14.38 -8.95 -21.97
N VAL A 211 13.92 -10.04 -22.55
CA VAL A 211 14.37 -10.56 -23.84
C VAL A 211 13.29 -10.35 -24.87
N GLY A 212 13.61 -9.72 -25.98
CA GLY A 212 12.71 -9.47 -27.11
C GLY A 212 13.36 -8.54 -28.12
N ASP A 213 12.65 -8.30 -29.22
CA ASP A 213 13.02 -7.30 -30.21
C ASP A 213 12.22 -6.00 -29.91
N ASP A 214 10.98 -5.87 -30.42
CA ASP A 214 10.08 -4.76 -30.10
C ASP A 214 9.21 -5.03 -28.87
N ARG A 215 9.00 -6.31 -28.52
CA ARG A 215 8.14 -6.77 -27.43
C ARG A 215 8.83 -7.88 -26.65
N VAL A 216 8.58 -7.91 -25.33
CA VAL A 216 9.07 -8.97 -24.46
C VAL A 216 8.52 -10.33 -24.90
N ARG A 217 9.38 -11.36 -24.89
CA ARG A 217 9.04 -12.75 -25.16
C ARG A 217 9.64 -13.71 -24.14
N ALA A 218 10.57 -13.22 -23.31
CA ALA A 218 11.13 -14.00 -22.22
C ALA A 218 11.77 -13.09 -21.16
N VAL A 219 11.96 -13.62 -19.97
CA VAL A 219 12.70 -13.00 -18.87
C VAL A 219 13.92 -13.84 -18.57
N ALA A 220 15.11 -13.30 -18.80
CA ALA A 220 16.37 -13.93 -18.42
C ALA A 220 16.65 -13.66 -16.94
N THR A 221 16.85 -14.73 -16.19
CA THR A 221 17.08 -14.69 -14.74
C THR A 221 18.43 -15.29 -14.37
N SER A 222 18.86 -15.15 -13.12
CA SER A 222 20.07 -15.79 -12.58
C SER A 222 20.03 -17.32 -12.63
N LYS A 223 18.86 -17.92 -12.86
CA LYS A 223 18.66 -19.39 -12.88
C LYS A 223 18.18 -19.94 -14.23
N GLY A 224 18.15 -19.10 -15.27
CA GLY A 224 17.72 -19.49 -16.61
C GLY A 224 16.73 -18.50 -17.21
N GLU A 225 16.21 -18.85 -18.40
CA GLU A 225 15.27 -18.01 -19.15
C GLU A 225 13.86 -18.57 -19.02
N LEU A 226 12.89 -17.69 -18.76
CA LEU A 226 11.47 -17.99 -18.65
C LEU A 226 10.75 -17.35 -19.84
N ALA A 227 10.02 -18.13 -20.63
CA ALA A 227 9.18 -17.61 -21.68
C ALA A 227 8.07 -16.73 -21.09
N ALA A 228 7.66 -15.69 -21.81
CA ALA A 228 6.61 -14.78 -21.34
C ALA A 228 5.86 -14.14 -22.53
N ASP A 229 4.54 -14.26 -22.52
CA ASP A 229 3.66 -13.46 -23.40
C ASP A 229 3.44 -12.08 -22.78
N VAL A 230 3.37 -12.02 -21.45
CA VAL A 230 3.21 -10.79 -20.64
C VAL A 230 4.11 -10.82 -19.42
N VAL A 231 4.59 -9.64 -19.01
CA VAL A 231 5.37 -9.46 -17.79
C VAL A 231 4.75 -8.35 -16.96
N VAL A 232 4.47 -8.61 -15.69
CA VAL A 232 4.14 -7.59 -14.69
C VAL A 232 5.39 -7.27 -13.88
N VAL A 233 5.73 -5.99 -13.83
CA VAL A 233 6.84 -5.47 -13.03
C VAL A 233 6.23 -4.78 -11.80
N ALA A 234 6.46 -5.35 -10.64
CA ALA A 234 5.90 -4.88 -9.37
C ALA A 234 7.01 -4.42 -8.40
N THR A 235 8.09 -3.87 -8.97
CA THR A 235 9.28 -3.37 -8.26
C THR A 235 8.97 -2.24 -7.28
N HIS A 236 10.00 -1.75 -6.60
CA HIS A 236 9.88 -0.69 -5.60
C HIS A 236 9.16 0.54 -6.11
N LYS A 237 8.55 1.26 -5.17
CA LYS A 237 7.86 2.52 -5.40
C LYS A 237 8.79 3.69 -5.08
N THR A 238 8.82 4.68 -5.97
CA THR A 238 9.50 5.96 -5.73
C THR A 238 8.48 7.07 -5.57
N PRO A 239 8.58 7.93 -4.54
CA PRO A 239 7.68 9.06 -4.37
C PRO A 239 7.87 10.09 -5.50
N ASN A 240 6.76 10.62 -6.02
CA ASN A 240 6.78 11.69 -7.05
C ASN A 240 7.01 13.04 -6.37
N THR A 241 8.24 13.49 -6.36
CA THR A 241 8.66 14.72 -5.66
C THR A 241 9.25 15.79 -6.56
N GLU A 242 9.21 15.59 -7.87
CA GLU A 242 9.83 16.49 -8.86
C GLU A 242 9.29 17.92 -8.76
N LEU A 243 7.95 18.09 -8.62
CA LEU A 243 7.32 19.39 -8.44
C LEU A 243 7.79 20.08 -7.15
N ALA A 244 7.88 19.31 -6.06
CA ALA A 244 8.31 19.82 -4.76
C ALA A 244 9.78 20.22 -4.77
N THR A 245 10.66 19.36 -5.29
CA THR A 245 12.11 19.61 -5.36
C THR A 245 12.45 20.80 -6.27
N ALA A 246 11.80 20.91 -7.42
CA ALA A 246 11.97 22.04 -8.33
C ALA A 246 11.52 23.37 -7.70
N ALA A 247 10.50 23.33 -6.82
CA ALA A 247 10.02 24.48 -6.05
C ALA A 247 10.84 24.77 -4.78
N GLY A 248 11.92 24.03 -4.51
CA GLY A 248 12.77 24.20 -3.32
C GLY A 248 12.18 23.65 -2.02
N ILE A 249 11.10 22.86 -2.08
CA ILE A 249 10.50 22.16 -0.94
C ILE A 249 11.39 20.98 -0.56
N LYS A 250 11.63 20.81 0.74
CA LYS A 250 12.57 19.80 1.25
C LYS A 250 12.01 18.38 1.11
N THR A 251 12.88 17.48 0.66
CA THR A 251 12.68 16.02 0.66
C THR A 251 13.63 15.37 1.65
N GLY A 252 13.27 14.19 2.13
CA GLY A 252 14.02 13.48 3.17
C GLY A 252 14.71 12.21 2.68
N SER A 253 15.05 11.35 3.62
CA SER A 253 15.90 10.18 3.39
C SER A 253 15.22 9.08 2.57
N THR A 254 13.89 9.05 2.53
CA THR A 254 13.12 8.13 1.69
C THR A 254 12.88 8.65 0.28
N GLY A 255 13.35 9.87 -0.02
CA GLY A 255 13.00 10.62 -1.22
C GLY A 255 11.64 11.33 -1.14
N GLY A 256 10.84 11.10 -0.09
CA GLY A 256 9.54 11.71 0.12
C GLY A 256 9.63 13.18 0.58
N ILE A 257 8.56 13.95 0.36
CA ILE A 257 8.45 15.33 0.85
C ILE A 257 8.39 15.28 2.39
N ILE A 258 9.24 16.07 3.05
CA ILE A 258 9.21 16.22 4.50
C ILE A 258 8.00 17.05 4.90
N VAL A 259 7.18 16.52 5.80
CA VAL A 259 6.02 17.21 6.36
C VAL A 259 6.03 17.13 7.89
N ASP A 260 5.38 18.10 8.52
CA ASP A 260 5.09 18.05 9.95
C ASP A 260 3.83 17.19 10.24
N ASP A 261 3.39 17.13 11.48
CA ASP A 261 2.17 16.41 11.88
C ASP A 261 0.87 17.06 11.34
N GLY A 262 0.91 18.33 10.95
CA GLY A 262 -0.14 19.02 10.23
C GLY A 262 -0.11 18.79 8.71
N MET A 263 0.80 17.96 8.21
CA MET A 263 1.09 17.73 6.78
C MET A 263 1.61 19.00 6.06
N ALA A 264 2.07 20.02 6.78
CA ALA A 264 2.70 21.19 6.20
C ALA A 264 4.15 20.90 5.78
N THR A 265 4.54 21.42 4.63
CA THR A 265 5.91 21.28 4.11
C THR A 265 6.85 22.35 4.67
N SER A 266 8.07 22.43 4.15
CA SER A 266 9.01 23.51 4.48
C SER A 266 8.57 24.90 3.95
N ASP A 267 7.54 24.98 3.11
CA ASP A 267 6.91 26.22 2.64
C ASP A 267 5.59 26.43 3.36
N GLY A 268 5.38 27.62 3.93
CA GLY A 268 4.19 27.92 4.78
C GLY A 268 2.86 27.99 4.03
N SER A 269 2.85 27.93 2.71
CA SER A 269 1.65 27.94 1.86
C SER A 269 1.37 26.57 1.20
N VAL A 270 2.25 25.57 1.43
CA VAL A 270 2.21 24.27 0.76
C VAL A 270 2.12 23.12 1.77
N TRP A 271 1.16 22.24 1.58
CA TRP A 271 0.98 20.95 2.24
C TRP A 271 1.30 19.82 1.27
N ALA A 272 1.57 18.63 1.81
CA ALA A 272 1.70 17.43 0.98
C ALA A 272 1.12 16.21 1.69
N ALA A 273 0.63 15.21 0.93
CA ALA A 273 0.00 14.03 1.49
C ALA A 273 0.04 12.81 0.56
N GLY A 274 -0.02 11.62 1.14
CA GLY A 274 -0.01 10.34 0.44
C GLY A 274 1.39 9.82 0.21
N ASP A 275 1.55 8.96 -0.81
CA ASP A 275 2.80 8.23 -1.02
C ASP A 275 3.98 9.12 -1.46
N CYS A 276 3.74 10.39 -1.79
CA CYS A 276 4.80 11.37 -2.08
C CYS A 276 5.48 11.97 -0.83
N VAL A 277 4.98 11.70 0.38
CA VAL A 277 5.56 12.23 1.62
C VAL A 277 6.34 11.18 2.40
N GLU A 278 7.25 11.63 3.26
CA GLU A 278 7.79 10.81 4.33
C GLU A 278 7.26 11.26 5.69
N ILE A 279 6.97 10.29 6.54
CA ILE A 279 6.45 10.49 7.90
C ILE A 279 7.18 9.59 8.90
N PRO A 280 7.23 9.96 10.19
CA PRO A 280 7.91 9.14 11.18
C PRO A 280 7.13 7.85 11.48
N HIS A 281 7.85 6.73 11.54
CA HIS A 281 7.34 5.48 12.09
C HIS A 281 7.03 5.63 13.59
N GLY A 282 5.90 5.11 14.05
CA GLY A 282 5.39 5.32 15.40
C GLY A 282 6.31 4.84 16.52
N LEU A 283 7.01 3.72 16.31
CA LEU A 283 7.94 3.15 17.28
C LEU A 283 9.35 3.75 17.14
N THR A 284 9.99 3.59 15.99
CA THR A 284 11.40 3.91 15.79
C THR A 284 11.67 5.37 15.46
N LYS A 285 10.65 6.12 15.07
CA LYS A 285 10.75 7.49 14.51
C LYS A 285 11.55 7.61 13.21
N VAL A 286 12.02 6.49 12.66
CA VAL A 286 12.67 6.47 11.36
C VAL A 286 11.65 6.91 10.29
N PRO A 287 12.04 7.79 9.34
CA PRO A 287 11.17 8.17 8.24
C PRO A 287 10.78 6.97 7.37
N ILE A 288 9.51 6.91 7.00
CA ILE A 288 8.95 5.92 6.09
C ILE A 288 8.05 6.61 5.04
N SER A 289 7.91 6.00 3.89
CA SER A 289 7.05 6.47 2.79
C SER A 289 6.32 5.29 2.13
N GLY A 290 5.47 5.56 1.14
CA GLY A 290 4.85 4.52 0.32
C GLY A 290 3.87 3.61 1.08
N LEU A 291 3.06 4.18 1.94
CA LEU A 291 2.05 3.49 2.75
C LEU A 291 0.81 3.09 1.92
N SER A 292 -0.22 2.59 2.58
CA SER A 292 -1.47 2.18 1.92
C SER A 292 -2.37 3.36 1.53
N GLY A 293 -3.36 3.10 0.67
CA GLY A 293 -4.37 4.09 0.27
C GLY A 293 -5.18 4.66 1.44
N SER A 294 -5.39 3.91 2.52
CA SER A 294 -6.08 4.39 3.74
C SER A 294 -5.25 5.44 4.48
N HIS A 295 -3.93 5.26 4.55
CA HIS A 295 -3.03 6.27 5.09
C HIS A 295 -3.03 7.53 4.19
N ALA A 296 -2.90 7.35 2.88
CA ALA A 296 -2.92 8.45 1.91
C ALA A 296 -4.21 9.28 2.03
N TYR A 297 -5.37 8.63 2.10
CA TYR A 297 -6.65 9.31 2.27
C TYR A 297 -6.74 10.09 3.59
N SER A 298 -6.29 9.50 4.68
CA SER A 298 -6.29 10.13 6.01
C SER A 298 -5.33 11.32 6.08
N GLN A 299 -4.14 11.19 5.50
CA GLN A 299 -3.16 12.29 5.35
C GLN A 299 -3.74 13.43 4.51
N GLY A 300 -4.36 13.07 3.36
CA GLY A 300 -5.03 14.04 2.51
C GLY A 300 -6.08 14.86 3.27
N LYS A 301 -6.93 14.19 4.04
CA LYS A 301 -7.93 14.90 4.88
C LYS A 301 -7.29 15.88 5.86
N VAL A 302 -6.18 15.49 6.51
CA VAL A 302 -5.46 16.37 7.44
C VAL A 302 -4.87 17.57 6.68
N ALA A 303 -4.15 17.32 5.57
CA ALA A 303 -3.58 18.36 4.73
C ALA A 303 -4.65 19.34 4.23
N GLY A 304 -5.78 18.81 3.76
CA GLY A 304 -6.89 19.62 3.26
C GLY A 304 -7.55 20.48 4.34
N VAL A 305 -7.82 19.91 5.52
CA VAL A 305 -8.38 20.67 6.66
C VAL A 305 -7.44 21.82 7.03
N ASN A 306 -6.14 21.58 7.11
CA ASN A 306 -5.16 22.59 7.50
C ASN A 306 -4.97 23.66 6.39
N ALA A 307 -4.93 23.24 5.12
CA ALA A 307 -4.94 24.16 3.98
C ALA A 307 -6.22 25.01 3.95
N GLY A 308 -7.37 24.47 4.39
CA GLY A 308 -8.63 25.19 4.56
C GLY A 308 -8.65 26.16 5.75
N GLY A 309 -7.58 26.21 6.56
CA GLY A 309 -7.50 27.08 7.75
C GLY A 309 -7.99 26.42 9.04
N GLY A 310 -8.28 25.11 9.02
CA GLY A 310 -8.55 24.34 10.22
C GLY A 310 -7.27 23.89 10.91
N GLU A 311 -7.40 23.04 11.96
CA GLU A 311 -6.28 22.50 12.72
C GLU A 311 -6.51 21.00 12.97
N ARG A 312 -5.65 20.16 12.39
CA ARG A 312 -5.63 18.71 12.54
C ARG A 312 -4.19 18.18 12.53
N ALA A 313 -3.93 17.12 13.30
CA ALA A 313 -2.66 16.43 13.31
C ALA A 313 -2.83 14.99 12.79
N TYR A 314 -1.86 14.56 11.98
CA TYR A 314 -1.68 13.18 11.56
C TYR A 314 -0.54 12.57 12.40
N GLN A 315 -0.89 11.65 13.27
CA GLN A 315 0.09 11.06 14.18
C GLN A 315 1.00 10.06 13.47
N ALA A 316 2.21 9.88 14.01
CA ALA A 316 3.15 8.84 13.59
C ALA A 316 2.45 7.46 13.51
N VAL A 317 2.74 6.70 12.47
CA VAL A 317 1.98 5.49 12.11
C VAL A 317 2.58 4.22 12.70
N GLN A 318 1.71 3.27 13.05
CA GLN A 318 2.11 1.92 13.46
C GLN A 318 2.16 0.94 12.29
N VAL A 319 1.87 1.39 11.08
CA VAL A 319 1.91 0.63 9.84
C VAL A 319 1.07 -0.66 9.91
N PRO A 320 -0.24 -0.61 10.19
CA PRO A 320 -1.09 -1.78 9.98
C PRO A 320 -1.17 -2.08 8.47
N TRP A 321 -1.07 -3.37 8.14
CA TRP A 321 -1.14 -3.85 6.77
C TRP A 321 -1.91 -5.16 6.68
N GLY A 322 -2.45 -5.47 5.51
CA GLY A 322 -3.10 -6.73 5.24
C GLY A 322 -3.41 -6.89 3.76
N MET A 323 -3.45 -8.13 3.30
CA MET A 323 -3.74 -8.49 1.92
C MET A 323 -4.26 -9.92 1.80
N VAL A 324 -4.85 -10.23 0.66
CA VAL A 324 -5.09 -11.61 0.24
C VAL A 324 -3.90 -12.09 -0.57
N ALA A 325 -3.39 -13.27 -0.25
CA ALA A 325 -2.23 -13.89 -0.88
C ALA A 325 -2.53 -15.37 -1.17
N GLY A 326 -2.74 -15.71 -2.43
CA GLY A 326 -3.34 -16.99 -2.80
C GLY A 326 -4.74 -17.11 -2.21
N THR A 327 -4.99 -18.14 -1.43
CA THR A 327 -6.27 -18.34 -0.70
C THR A 327 -6.23 -17.85 0.75
N TRP A 328 -5.10 -17.31 1.21
CA TRP A 328 -4.90 -16.85 2.57
C TRP A 328 -5.04 -15.35 2.69
N THR A 329 -5.52 -14.88 3.83
CA THR A 329 -5.39 -13.50 4.28
C THR A 329 -4.19 -13.43 5.21
N ILE A 330 -3.27 -12.51 4.92
CA ILE A 330 -2.14 -12.19 5.79
C ILE A 330 -2.21 -10.72 6.21
N GLY A 331 -1.62 -10.42 7.33
CA GLY A 331 -1.56 -9.04 7.82
C GLY A 331 -0.70 -8.90 9.05
N GLY A 332 -0.53 -7.66 9.46
CA GLY A 332 0.30 -7.37 10.62
C GLY A 332 0.34 -5.89 10.95
N VAL A 333 1.25 -5.57 11.83
CA VAL A 333 1.53 -4.21 12.28
C VAL A 333 3.03 -4.06 12.52
N SER A 334 3.60 -2.93 12.09
CA SER A 334 5.00 -2.59 12.31
C SER A 334 5.97 -3.65 11.74
N PHE A 335 6.82 -4.24 12.57
CA PHE A 335 7.91 -5.13 12.14
C PHE A 335 7.56 -6.61 12.27
N GLY A 336 8.10 -7.43 11.35
CA GLY A 336 8.34 -8.85 11.58
C GLY A 336 9.65 -9.07 12.32
N GLU A 337 9.89 -10.30 12.78
CA GLU A 337 11.11 -10.68 13.50
C GLU A 337 12.37 -10.47 12.65
N THR A 338 12.28 -10.85 11.36
CA THR A 338 13.39 -10.70 10.40
C THR A 338 13.86 -9.25 10.33
N LEU A 339 12.93 -8.32 10.11
CA LEU A 339 13.23 -6.89 10.00
C LEU A 339 13.62 -6.29 11.36
N ALA A 340 12.93 -6.64 12.45
CA ALA A 340 13.27 -6.16 13.80
C ALA A 340 14.68 -6.58 14.20
N THR A 341 15.08 -7.83 13.90
CA THR A 341 16.44 -8.33 14.12
C THR A 341 17.48 -7.56 13.30
N ALA A 342 17.21 -7.34 12.02
CA ALA A 342 18.11 -6.59 11.14
C ALA A 342 18.32 -5.14 11.61
N LEU A 343 17.28 -4.53 12.19
CA LEU A 343 17.33 -3.18 12.76
C LEU A 343 17.88 -3.13 14.19
N GLY A 344 18.22 -4.28 14.79
CA GLY A 344 18.72 -4.37 16.17
C GLY A 344 17.68 -3.97 17.24
N ILE A 345 16.39 -4.11 16.94
CA ILE A 345 15.29 -3.79 17.88
C ILE A 345 15.15 -4.96 18.86
N PRO A 346 15.31 -4.74 20.19
CA PRO A 346 15.15 -5.79 21.19
C PRO A 346 13.73 -6.34 21.16
N HIS A 347 13.59 -7.65 21.13
CA HIS A 347 12.27 -8.29 21.16
C HIS A 347 12.31 -9.74 21.65
N VAL A 348 11.20 -10.19 22.19
CA VAL A 348 10.86 -11.59 22.47
C VAL A 348 9.69 -11.97 21.57
N VAL A 349 9.76 -13.16 20.98
CA VAL A 349 8.73 -13.66 20.08
C VAL A 349 7.73 -14.52 20.82
N GLY A 350 6.45 -14.15 20.74
CA GLY A 350 5.32 -14.99 21.09
C GLY A 350 4.62 -15.49 19.84
N MET A 351 4.39 -16.81 19.75
CA MET A 351 3.71 -17.41 18.61
C MET A 351 2.67 -18.40 19.05
N ALA A 352 1.53 -18.40 18.38
CA ALA A 352 0.46 -19.39 18.60
C ALA A 352 -0.33 -19.67 17.32
N ASP A 353 -0.74 -20.93 17.20
CA ASP A 353 -1.76 -21.34 16.26
C ASP A 353 -3.10 -21.46 17.01
N GLY A 354 -4.10 -20.74 16.52
CA GLY A 354 -5.46 -20.73 17.04
C GLY A 354 -6.49 -21.02 15.95
N ILE A 355 -7.73 -20.72 16.22
CA ILE A 355 -8.85 -20.94 15.29
C ILE A 355 -9.73 -19.70 15.20
N SER A 356 -10.36 -19.50 14.03
CA SER A 356 -11.20 -18.34 13.75
C SER A 356 -12.53 -18.35 14.51
N ARG A 357 -13.09 -19.53 14.75
CA ARG A 357 -14.38 -19.78 15.44
C ARG A 357 -14.37 -21.14 16.14
N ALA A 358 -15.44 -21.49 16.83
CA ALA A 358 -15.53 -22.77 17.55
C ALA A 358 -15.30 -23.97 16.62
N ARG A 359 -14.43 -24.91 17.03
CA ARG A 359 -14.00 -26.04 16.19
C ARG A 359 -15.16 -26.91 15.71
N TYR A 360 -16.25 -27.01 16.48
CA TYR A 360 -17.44 -27.75 16.12
C TYR A 360 -18.39 -26.99 15.21
N TYR A 361 -18.14 -25.70 14.94
CA TYR A 361 -18.94 -24.89 14.03
C TYR A 361 -18.37 -24.98 12.61
N PRO A 362 -19.21 -25.22 11.57
CA PRO A 362 -18.75 -25.36 10.20
C PRO A 362 -17.98 -24.12 9.73
N GLY A 363 -16.93 -24.34 8.93
CA GLY A 363 -16.13 -23.28 8.32
C GLY A 363 -15.11 -22.63 9.26
N TRP A 364 -14.78 -23.23 10.40
CA TRP A 364 -13.62 -22.80 11.18
C TRP A 364 -12.33 -22.93 10.38
N SER A 365 -11.40 -22.04 10.60
CA SER A 365 -10.09 -22.04 9.96
C SER A 365 -8.98 -21.76 10.97
N GLN A 366 -7.79 -22.17 10.62
CA GLN A 366 -6.60 -21.87 11.43
C GLN A 366 -6.24 -20.38 11.32
N ILE A 367 -5.77 -19.82 12.42
CA ILE A 367 -5.15 -18.50 12.47
C ILE A 367 -3.81 -18.66 13.18
N ARG A 368 -2.73 -18.30 12.50
CA ARG A 368 -1.40 -18.19 13.07
C ARG A 368 -1.14 -16.75 13.47
N VAL A 369 -0.64 -16.53 14.69
CA VAL A 369 -0.28 -15.21 15.21
C VAL A 369 1.14 -15.25 15.73
N LYS A 370 1.95 -14.26 15.33
CA LYS A 370 3.30 -14.01 15.80
C LYS A 370 3.37 -12.58 16.32
N LEU A 371 3.74 -12.39 17.58
CA LEU A 371 3.89 -11.10 18.24
C LEU A 371 5.34 -10.88 18.65
N LEU A 372 5.81 -9.66 18.45
CA LEU A 372 7.12 -9.22 18.92
C LEU A 372 6.91 -8.28 20.10
N VAL A 373 7.55 -8.55 21.22
CA VAL A 373 7.38 -7.82 22.49
C VAL A 373 8.73 -7.32 22.97
N ASP A 374 8.83 -6.04 23.24
CA ASP A 374 10.01 -5.44 23.87
C ASP A 374 10.14 -5.98 25.31
N PRO A 375 11.28 -6.63 25.66
CA PRO A 375 11.45 -7.27 26.97
C PRO A 375 11.53 -6.29 28.15
N GLU A 376 11.91 -5.03 27.90
CA GLU A 376 12.04 -4.01 28.95
C GLU A 376 10.71 -3.29 29.20
N THR A 377 10.08 -2.81 28.13
CA THR A 377 8.82 -2.04 28.24
C THR A 377 7.58 -2.91 28.31
N ARG A 378 7.69 -4.20 27.94
CA ARG A 378 6.59 -5.17 27.85
C ARG A 378 5.45 -4.70 26.94
N THR A 379 5.79 -3.94 25.87
CA THR A 379 4.84 -3.48 24.86
C THR A 379 5.17 -4.08 23.51
N LEU A 380 4.21 -4.05 22.58
CA LEU A 380 4.40 -4.58 21.22
C LEU A 380 5.45 -3.78 20.44
N VAL A 381 6.32 -4.49 19.77
CA VAL A 381 7.25 -4.01 18.73
C VAL A 381 6.64 -4.22 17.34
N GLY A 382 5.92 -5.30 17.16
CA GLY A 382 5.25 -5.67 15.93
C GLY A 382 4.42 -6.93 16.09
N GLY A 383 3.76 -7.30 15.02
CA GLY A 383 3.00 -8.55 14.98
C GLY A 383 2.55 -8.90 13.56
N GLN A 384 2.44 -10.20 13.29
CA GLN A 384 2.07 -10.73 11.99
C GLN A 384 1.12 -11.91 12.15
N MET A 385 0.26 -12.08 11.15
CA MET A 385 -0.78 -13.10 11.20
C MET A 385 -1.07 -13.66 9.82
N ALA A 386 -1.48 -14.93 9.79
CA ALA A 386 -2.02 -15.59 8.61
C ALA A 386 -3.29 -16.37 8.99
N GLY A 387 -4.33 -16.32 8.15
CA GLY A 387 -5.59 -17.01 8.35
C GLY A 387 -6.52 -16.82 7.15
N LEU A 388 -7.70 -17.42 7.17
CA LEU A 388 -8.69 -17.20 6.11
C LEU A 388 -9.66 -16.06 6.44
N GLU A 389 -9.76 -15.67 7.71
CA GLU A 389 -10.69 -14.62 8.18
C GLU A 389 -10.19 -13.97 9.47
N GLY A 390 -10.69 -12.75 9.76
CA GLY A 390 -10.44 -12.04 11.01
C GLY A 390 -9.03 -11.47 11.17
N ILE A 391 -8.25 -11.38 10.11
CA ILE A 391 -6.87 -10.86 10.14
C ILE A 391 -6.87 -9.34 10.21
N LYS A 392 -7.71 -8.67 9.41
CA LYS A 392 -7.81 -7.22 9.38
C LYS A 392 -8.13 -6.62 10.76
N GLU A 393 -9.16 -7.12 11.42
CA GLU A 393 -9.62 -6.62 12.71
C GLU A 393 -8.54 -6.76 13.78
N ARG A 394 -7.78 -7.85 13.74
CA ARG A 394 -6.65 -8.10 14.64
C ARG A 394 -5.46 -7.18 14.34
N ALA A 395 -5.15 -6.94 13.08
CA ALA A 395 -4.09 -5.98 12.71
C ALA A 395 -4.44 -4.56 13.15
N ASP A 396 -5.69 -4.12 12.96
CA ASP A 396 -6.18 -2.82 13.43
C ASP A 396 -6.13 -2.72 14.97
N PHE A 397 -6.54 -3.78 15.69
CA PHE A 397 -6.42 -3.83 17.15
C PHE A 397 -4.97 -3.70 17.60
N LEU A 398 -4.04 -4.48 17.01
CA LEU A 398 -2.61 -4.41 17.36
C LEU A 398 -2.02 -3.01 17.08
N ALA A 399 -2.43 -2.36 15.99
CA ALA A 399 -1.98 -0.99 15.71
C ALA A 399 -2.45 0.00 16.79
N MET A 400 -3.68 -0.13 17.26
CA MET A 400 -4.19 0.69 18.37
C MET A 400 -3.52 0.33 19.69
N ALA A 401 -3.29 -0.95 19.97
CA ALA A 401 -2.57 -1.42 21.16
C ALA A 401 -1.14 -0.86 21.21
N MET A 402 -0.42 -0.89 20.08
CA MET A 402 0.92 -0.28 19.97
C MET A 402 0.87 1.22 20.19
N ARG A 403 -0.07 1.93 19.56
CA ARG A 403 -0.24 3.38 19.72
C ARG A 403 -0.50 3.77 21.17
N ALA A 404 -1.38 3.02 21.84
CA ALA A 404 -1.73 3.23 23.23
C ALA A 404 -0.69 2.67 24.21
N ARG A 405 0.36 1.99 23.72
CA ARG A 405 1.39 1.31 24.52
C ARG A 405 0.79 0.34 25.53
N ILE A 406 -0.21 -0.43 25.12
CA ILE A 406 -0.87 -1.42 25.96
C ILE A 406 0.15 -2.49 26.34
N PRO A 407 0.32 -2.81 27.66
CA PRO A 407 1.19 -3.89 28.09
C PRO A 407 0.77 -5.23 27.51
N ILE A 408 1.73 -6.09 27.19
CA ILE A 408 1.45 -7.43 26.65
C ILE A 408 0.65 -8.28 27.64
N ASP A 409 0.77 -8.00 28.93
CA ASP A 409 -0.01 -8.63 30.00
C ASP A 409 -1.51 -8.44 29.79
N ASP A 410 -1.93 -7.22 29.41
CA ASP A 410 -3.35 -6.91 29.16
C ASP A 410 -3.85 -7.61 27.90
N ILE A 411 -3.00 -7.77 26.88
CA ILE A 411 -3.35 -8.53 25.67
C ILE A 411 -3.44 -10.03 25.96
N ALA A 412 -2.54 -10.55 26.80
CA ALA A 412 -2.52 -11.97 27.18
C ALA A 412 -3.78 -12.41 27.92
N TRP A 413 -4.41 -11.52 28.66
CA TRP A 413 -5.61 -11.78 29.45
C TRP A 413 -6.82 -10.93 29.02
N MET A 414 -6.80 -10.46 27.77
CA MET A 414 -7.89 -9.64 27.22
C MET A 414 -9.23 -10.39 27.23
N GLU A 415 -10.28 -9.64 27.50
CA GLU A 415 -11.63 -10.13 27.24
C GLU A 415 -11.84 -10.26 25.74
N ASN A 416 -12.46 -11.35 25.29
CA ASN A 416 -12.81 -11.57 23.89
C ASN A 416 -14.27 -12.00 23.73
N VAL A 417 -14.85 -11.62 22.59
CA VAL A 417 -16.20 -12.06 22.25
C VAL A 417 -16.19 -13.53 21.87
N TYR A 418 -17.00 -14.31 22.58
CA TYR A 418 -17.24 -15.71 22.23
C TYR A 418 -18.68 -15.93 21.77
N SER A 419 -18.77 -16.46 20.57
CA SER A 419 -19.98 -17.13 20.07
C SER A 419 -19.53 -18.15 19.02
N PRO A 420 -20.10 -19.36 19.00
CA PRO A 420 -19.63 -20.43 18.10
C PRO A 420 -19.41 -20.03 16.63
N PRO A 421 -20.28 -19.21 15.99
CA PRO A 421 -20.11 -18.84 14.60
C PRO A 421 -19.10 -17.69 14.34
N ILE A 422 -18.71 -16.91 15.34
CA ILE A 422 -17.96 -15.67 15.12
C ILE A 422 -16.62 -15.57 15.87
N GLY A 423 -16.38 -16.44 16.86
CA GLY A 423 -15.15 -16.37 17.65
C GLY A 423 -14.82 -17.69 18.33
N ALA A 424 -13.54 -17.91 18.58
CA ALA A 424 -13.06 -19.02 19.40
C ALA A 424 -13.12 -18.66 20.90
N LEU A 425 -13.12 -19.67 21.76
CA LEU A 425 -13.06 -19.46 23.21
C LEU A 425 -11.76 -18.77 23.63
N ASN A 426 -10.65 -19.17 23.00
CA ASN A 426 -9.34 -18.58 23.22
C ASN A 426 -8.98 -17.72 22.01
N GLU A 427 -8.76 -16.42 22.21
CA GLU A 427 -8.31 -15.51 21.17
C GLU A 427 -6.87 -15.82 20.76
N PRO A 428 -6.56 -16.03 19.47
CA PRO A 428 -5.21 -16.38 19.03
C PRO A 428 -4.14 -15.35 19.41
N MET A 429 -4.46 -14.05 19.43
CA MET A 429 -3.54 -13.02 19.89
C MET A 429 -3.21 -13.16 21.37
N ALA A 430 -4.21 -13.47 22.21
CA ALA A 430 -3.98 -13.72 23.64
C ALA A 430 -3.08 -14.92 23.85
N LEU A 431 -3.27 -16.00 23.09
CA LEU A 431 -2.40 -17.19 23.17
C LEU A 431 -0.94 -16.86 22.80
N ALA A 432 -0.73 -16.06 21.73
CA ALA A 432 0.59 -15.62 21.33
C ALA A 432 1.22 -14.70 22.38
N ALA A 433 0.44 -13.79 22.99
CA ALA A 433 0.88 -12.93 24.09
C ALA A 433 1.27 -13.74 25.34
N GLN A 434 0.49 -14.75 25.72
CA GLN A 434 0.83 -15.67 26.82
C GLN A 434 2.12 -16.44 26.53
N ASN A 435 2.33 -16.86 25.28
CA ASN A 435 3.59 -17.51 24.87
C ASN A 435 4.79 -16.55 24.98
N ALA A 436 4.63 -15.29 24.62
CA ALA A 436 5.66 -14.27 24.81
C ALA A 436 5.98 -14.05 26.30
N LEU A 437 4.93 -13.92 27.14
CA LEU A 437 5.09 -13.75 28.60
C LEU A 437 5.90 -14.88 29.26
N GLY A 438 5.73 -16.12 28.79
CA GLY A 438 6.50 -17.26 29.29
C GLY A 438 8.00 -17.21 28.95
N LYS A 439 8.44 -16.25 28.13
CA LYS A 439 9.82 -16.06 27.70
C LYS A 439 10.45 -14.76 28.20
N LEU A 440 9.65 -13.87 28.77
CA LEU A 440 10.09 -12.62 29.46
C LEU A 440 10.52 -12.90 30.89
#